data_7ca994a052fab47dce8022e5a4faa0ee
#
_entry.id   7ca994a052fab47dce8022e5a4faa0ee
#
_cell.length_a   1.000
_cell.length_b   1.000
_cell.length_c   1.000
_cell.angle_alpha   90.00
_cell.angle_beta   90.00
_cell.angle_gamma   90.00
#
_symmetry.space_group_name_H-M   'P 1'
#
loop_
_entity.id
_entity.type
_entity.pdbx_description
1 polymer ?
#
loop_
_entity_poly.entity_id
_entity_poly.type
_entity_poly.pdbx_seq_one_letter_code
_entity_poly.pdbx_strand_id
1 'polypeptide(L)'
;MSRPQQPPGNTARPAWSFRVATAFGIPIRIHFTFLFFLAWVTISGSSSDGFSLAILLVAIFACVLLHELGHALVAKHFGVETTDITLYPIGGIAMLDGRPKPKQEFWIALAGPAVNVALAIVLALCVYVFEGGFSQFAGGLEKATLLDALLIANIGLTLFNLIPAFPMDGGRVLRAALAQAMPEAKATQIAGGIGQGLAILIGLAGLLMQQGFVLLLIAFFVFVGASQEISTTVTRSFLYGHTIADAMQTRFRTILSGDSLDKAAAMLLDGAQHDFPVMNGDEVLGVLTRNSIVRGLSTDGPTAYVAGMMQREYKTAALDSPLEAAIEMFPHADSTPILVFQDEVLVGMLTLENLGEFVMLEHAKSQSGGNK
;
A
#
# COMPACT_ATOMS: atom_id res chain seq x y z
N MET A 1 10.18 -22.85 -30.34
CA MET A 1 9.16 -23.05 -29.32
C MET A 1 8.90 -21.70 -28.67
N SER A 2 7.67 -21.23 -28.71
CA SER A 2 7.25 -19.86 -28.27
C SER A 2 7.41 -19.72 -26.77
N ARG A 3 8.12 -18.66 -26.33
CA ARG A 3 8.20 -18.24 -24.91
C ARG A 3 6.80 -18.19 -24.31
N PRO A 4 6.57 -18.71 -23.10
CA PRO A 4 5.38 -18.38 -22.36
C PRO A 4 5.44 -16.87 -22.09
N GLN A 5 4.51 -16.13 -22.69
CA GLN A 5 4.30 -14.73 -22.33
C GLN A 5 3.90 -14.71 -20.85
N GLN A 6 4.69 -14.04 -20.03
CA GLN A 6 4.27 -13.71 -18.66
C GLN A 6 2.90 -13.02 -18.77
N PRO A 7 1.87 -13.49 -18.06
CA PRO A 7 0.63 -12.75 -17.98
C PRO A 7 0.96 -11.40 -17.34
N PRO A 8 0.33 -10.30 -17.80
CA PRO A 8 0.52 -8.98 -17.21
C PRO A 8 0.28 -9.09 -15.71
N GLY A 9 1.18 -8.50 -14.93
CA GLY A 9 1.28 -8.63 -13.48
C GLY A 9 -0.09 -8.66 -12.82
N ASN A 10 -0.38 -9.77 -12.17
CA ASN A 10 -1.59 -9.95 -11.40
C ASN A 10 -1.38 -9.12 -10.11
N THR A 11 -1.55 -7.80 -10.21
CA THR A 11 -1.66 -6.94 -9.02
C THR A 11 -2.75 -7.56 -8.18
N ALA A 12 -2.41 -8.05 -6.99
CA ALA A 12 -3.31 -8.73 -6.09
C ALA A 12 -4.57 -7.87 -5.92
N ARG A 13 -5.65 -8.29 -6.58
CA ARG A 13 -6.92 -7.58 -6.50
C ARG A 13 -7.31 -7.50 -5.04
N PRO A 14 -7.70 -6.32 -4.51
CA PRO A 14 -8.13 -6.24 -3.13
C PRO A 14 -9.23 -7.27 -2.89
N ALA A 15 -8.95 -8.26 -2.04
CA ALA A 15 -9.93 -9.27 -1.67
C ALA A 15 -11.18 -8.54 -1.15
N TRP A 16 -12.38 -9.00 -1.51
CA TRP A 16 -13.63 -8.43 -1.02
C TRP A 16 -13.97 -7.01 -1.53
N SER A 17 -13.50 -6.62 -2.72
CA SER A 17 -13.88 -5.37 -3.37
C SER A 17 -14.69 -5.62 -4.65
N PHE A 18 -15.72 -4.79 -4.88
CA PHE A 18 -16.62 -4.88 -6.03
C PHE A 18 -16.38 -3.72 -6.98
N ARG A 19 -16.23 -3.98 -8.27
CA ARG A 19 -16.15 -2.93 -9.28
C ARG A 19 -17.57 -2.37 -9.53
N VAL A 20 -17.74 -1.07 -9.29
CA VAL A 20 -19.04 -0.39 -9.46
C VAL A 20 -19.10 0.47 -10.71
N ALA A 21 -17.95 1.01 -11.15
CA ALA A 21 -17.88 1.89 -12.32
C ALA A 21 -16.49 1.88 -12.95
N THR A 22 -16.36 2.63 -14.05
CA THR A 22 -15.06 2.98 -14.64
C THR A 22 -15.13 4.44 -15.09
N ALA A 23 -14.21 5.26 -14.61
CA ALA A 23 -14.05 6.65 -15.03
C ALA A 23 -12.69 6.87 -15.66
N PHE A 24 -12.65 7.50 -16.83
CA PHE A 24 -11.41 7.79 -17.59
C PHE A 24 -10.50 6.58 -17.87
N GLY A 25 -11.10 5.36 -17.90
CA GLY A 25 -10.39 4.09 -18.05
C GLY A 25 -9.95 3.46 -16.73
N ILE A 26 -10.13 4.13 -15.59
CA ILE A 26 -9.75 3.67 -14.26
C ILE A 26 -10.93 2.95 -13.60
N PRO A 27 -10.78 1.67 -13.20
CA PRO A 27 -11.80 0.94 -12.45
C PRO A 27 -12.02 1.55 -11.07
N ILE A 28 -13.28 1.82 -10.72
CA ILE A 28 -13.69 2.27 -9.40
C ILE A 28 -14.28 1.08 -8.66
N ARG A 29 -13.77 0.83 -7.46
CA ARG A 29 -14.15 -0.29 -6.62
C ARG A 29 -14.65 0.20 -5.26
N ILE A 30 -15.53 -0.57 -4.65
CA ILE A 30 -15.99 -0.36 -3.29
C ILE A 30 -15.63 -1.61 -2.49
N HIS A 31 -14.93 -1.42 -1.38
CA HIS A 31 -14.65 -2.51 -0.45
C HIS A 31 -15.91 -2.84 0.39
N PHE A 32 -16.12 -4.12 0.74
CA PHE A 32 -17.32 -4.53 1.48
C PHE A 32 -17.47 -3.83 2.84
N THR A 33 -16.36 -3.45 3.48
CA THR A 33 -16.38 -2.70 4.74
C THR A 33 -17.04 -1.34 4.63
N PHE A 34 -16.95 -0.69 3.46
CA PHE A 34 -17.69 0.57 3.21
C PHE A 34 -19.20 0.33 3.18
N LEU A 35 -19.65 -0.72 2.52
CA LEU A 35 -21.07 -1.07 2.49
C LEU A 35 -21.59 -1.43 3.89
N PHE A 36 -20.80 -2.16 4.65
CA PHE A 36 -21.11 -2.48 6.04
C PHE A 36 -21.20 -1.22 6.91
N PHE A 37 -20.26 -0.29 6.75
CA PHE A 37 -20.26 0.99 7.46
C PHE A 37 -21.48 1.82 7.11
N LEU A 38 -21.83 1.92 5.82
CA LEU A 38 -23.02 2.63 5.35
C LEU A 38 -24.30 2.02 5.92
N ALA A 39 -24.42 0.69 5.89
CA ALA A 39 -25.56 -0.02 6.47
C ALA A 39 -25.65 0.21 7.99
N TRP A 40 -24.52 0.15 8.69
CA TRP A 40 -24.46 0.41 10.13
C TRP A 40 -24.93 1.82 10.47
N VAL A 41 -24.47 2.85 9.77
CA VAL A 41 -24.88 4.25 9.98
C VAL A 41 -26.40 4.41 9.73
N THR A 42 -26.92 3.79 8.66
CA THR A 42 -28.34 3.85 8.32
C THR A 42 -29.22 3.21 9.40
N ILE A 43 -28.80 2.08 9.96
CA ILE A 43 -29.56 1.31 10.97
C ILE A 43 -29.42 1.94 12.36
N SER A 44 -28.24 2.48 12.71
CA SER A 44 -27.96 3.07 14.04
C SER A 44 -28.59 4.45 14.23
N GLY A 45 -28.91 5.17 13.16
CA GLY A 45 -29.63 6.44 13.21
C GLY A 45 -31.12 6.22 13.50
N SER A 46 -31.79 7.27 14.03
CA SER A 46 -33.27 7.26 14.04
C SER A 46 -33.77 7.18 12.60
N SER A 47 -34.99 6.66 12.37
CA SER A 47 -35.49 6.29 11.02
C SER A 47 -35.46 7.44 9.97
N SER A 48 -35.51 8.70 10.39
CA SER A 48 -35.34 9.88 9.52
C SER A 48 -33.87 10.31 9.41
N ASP A 49 -33.12 10.27 10.52
CA ASP A 49 -31.78 10.83 10.59
C ASP A 49 -30.74 9.87 9.97
N GLY A 50 -30.94 8.54 10.12
CA GLY A 50 -30.07 7.53 9.54
C GLY A 50 -30.03 7.57 8.01
N PHE A 51 -31.16 7.80 7.36
CA PHE A 51 -31.23 7.92 5.89
C PHE A 51 -30.57 9.21 5.40
N SER A 52 -30.78 10.33 6.08
CA SER A 52 -30.16 11.63 5.75
C SER A 52 -28.64 11.56 5.92
N LEU A 53 -28.16 10.92 7.00
CA LEU A 53 -26.73 10.67 7.22
C LEU A 53 -26.12 9.77 6.15
N ALA A 54 -26.84 8.74 5.69
CA ALA A 54 -26.36 7.87 4.63
C ALA A 54 -26.22 8.63 3.30
N ILE A 55 -27.17 9.51 2.95
CA ILE A 55 -27.06 10.36 1.75
C ILE A 55 -25.86 11.30 1.88
N LEU A 56 -25.68 11.95 3.03
CA LEU A 56 -24.55 12.83 3.28
C LEU A 56 -23.20 12.07 3.12
N LEU A 57 -23.11 10.87 3.70
CA LEU A 57 -21.92 10.05 3.58
C LEU A 57 -21.61 9.67 2.12
N VAL A 58 -22.62 9.22 1.37
CA VAL A 58 -22.45 8.90 -0.06
C VAL A 58 -21.99 10.13 -0.83
N ALA A 59 -22.53 11.31 -0.54
CA ALA A 59 -22.14 12.56 -1.20
C ALA A 59 -20.70 12.98 -0.81
N ILE A 60 -20.30 12.84 0.46
CA ILE A 60 -18.90 13.09 0.89
C ILE A 60 -17.95 12.12 0.18
N PHE A 61 -18.29 10.82 0.10
CA PHE A 61 -17.46 9.83 -0.59
C PHE A 61 -17.41 10.03 -2.10
N ALA A 62 -18.44 10.64 -2.71
CA ALA A 62 -18.36 11.11 -4.09
C ALA A 62 -17.33 12.25 -4.23
N CYS A 63 -17.25 13.18 -3.27
CA CYS A 63 -16.18 14.20 -3.24
C CYS A 63 -14.79 13.57 -3.03
N VAL A 64 -14.66 12.57 -2.15
CA VAL A 64 -13.41 11.81 -1.97
C VAL A 64 -13.03 11.08 -3.27
N LEU A 65 -13.97 10.48 -3.97
CA LEU A 65 -13.69 9.84 -5.27
C LEU A 65 -13.19 10.85 -6.30
N LEU A 66 -13.79 12.05 -6.35
CA LEU A 66 -13.32 13.12 -7.25
C LEU A 66 -11.92 13.60 -6.89
N HIS A 67 -11.59 13.67 -5.60
CA HIS A 67 -10.25 13.95 -5.10
C HIS A 67 -9.24 12.90 -5.59
N GLU A 68 -9.52 11.59 -5.41
CA GLU A 68 -8.66 10.51 -5.91
C GLU A 68 -8.52 10.53 -7.46
N LEU A 69 -9.62 10.84 -8.16
CA LEU A 69 -9.57 11.04 -9.61
C LEU A 69 -8.67 12.22 -10.00
N GLY A 70 -8.62 13.28 -9.19
CA GLY A 70 -7.68 14.38 -9.38
C GLY A 70 -6.23 13.90 -9.41
N HIS A 71 -5.82 13.12 -8.39
CA HIS A 71 -4.50 12.50 -8.36
C HIS A 71 -4.25 11.60 -9.57
N ALA A 72 -5.19 10.72 -9.87
CA ALA A 72 -5.07 9.73 -10.94
C ALA A 72 -4.98 10.37 -12.34
N LEU A 73 -5.72 11.43 -12.61
CA LEU A 73 -5.67 12.13 -13.89
C LEU A 73 -4.36 12.88 -14.10
N VAL A 74 -3.83 13.52 -13.04
CA VAL A 74 -2.52 14.17 -13.11
C VAL A 74 -1.39 13.15 -13.21
N ALA A 75 -1.50 12.00 -12.50
CA ALA A 75 -0.57 10.87 -12.66
C ALA A 75 -0.54 10.37 -14.10
N LYS A 76 -1.72 10.13 -14.69
CA LYS A 76 -1.86 9.72 -16.10
C LYS A 76 -1.26 10.73 -17.07
N HIS A 77 -1.41 12.03 -16.81
CA HIS A 77 -0.78 13.08 -17.63
C HIS A 77 0.75 12.95 -17.63
N PHE A 78 1.36 12.53 -16.52
CA PHE A 78 2.79 12.28 -16.41
C PHE A 78 3.22 10.86 -16.85
N GLY A 79 2.31 10.05 -17.40
CA GLY A 79 2.59 8.71 -17.88
C GLY A 79 2.66 7.64 -16.76
N VAL A 80 2.15 7.96 -15.57
CA VAL A 80 2.00 7.02 -14.46
C VAL A 80 0.55 6.51 -14.46
N GLU A 81 0.35 5.24 -14.74
CA GLU A 81 -0.99 4.65 -14.81
C GLU A 81 -1.55 4.39 -13.41
N THR A 82 -2.87 4.51 -13.27
CA THR A 82 -3.60 4.11 -12.05
C THR A 82 -4.35 2.83 -12.35
N THR A 83 -4.05 1.77 -11.61
CA THR A 83 -4.62 0.44 -11.84
C THR A 83 -6.08 0.35 -11.37
N ASP A 84 -6.38 0.91 -10.20
CA ASP A 84 -7.75 1.06 -9.68
C ASP A 84 -7.82 2.14 -8.59
N ILE A 85 -9.06 2.54 -8.26
CA ILE A 85 -9.40 3.36 -7.10
C ILE A 85 -10.38 2.55 -6.25
N THR A 86 -9.99 2.21 -5.02
CA THR A 86 -10.86 1.47 -4.09
C THR A 86 -11.29 2.35 -2.92
N LEU A 87 -12.61 2.45 -2.68
CA LEU A 87 -13.20 3.20 -1.57
C LEU A 87 -13.33 2.32 -0.33
N TYR A 88 -12.76 2.79 0.78
CA TYR A 88 -12.84 2.22 2.13
C TYR A 88 -13.56 3.21 3.07
N PRO A 89 -14.03 2.79 4.26
CA PRO A 89 -14.65 3.70 5.23
C PRO A 89 -13.78 4.88 5.66
N ILE A 90 -12.47 4.71 5.60
CA ILE A 90 -11.48 5.72 6.01
C ILE A 90 -11.02 6.63 4.85
N GLY A 91 -11.49 6.40 3.61
CA GLY A 91 -11.11 7.19 2.43
C GLY A 91 -10.96 6.37 1.16
N GLY A 92 -10.46 6.99 0.09
CA GLY A 92 -10.07 6.36 -1.18
C GLY A 92 -8.61 5.95 -1.18
N ILE A 93 -8.29 4.89 -1.90
CA ILE A 93 -6.91 4.48 -2.17
C ILE A 93 -6.78 4.26 -3.68
N ALA A 94 -5.96 5.07 -4.33
CA ALA A 94 -5.58 4.91 -5.73
C ALA A 94 -4.26 4.13 -5.82
N MET A 95 -4.26 3.02 -6.54
CA MET A 95 -3.05 2.24 -6.80
C MET A 95 -2.38 2.73 -8.08
N LEU A 96 -1.16 3.25 -7.97
CA LEU A 96 -0.34 3.69 -9.09
C LEU A 96 0.56 2.55 -9.57
N ASP A 97 0.67 2.39 -10.89
CA ASP A 97 1.63 1.50 -11.53
C ASP A 97 2.93 2.29 -11.79
N GLY A 98 3.92 2.06 -10.92
CA GLY A 98 5.19 2.76 -10.93
C GLY A 98 5.27 3.97 -9.99
N ARG A 99 6.45 4.57 -9.94
CA ARG A 99 6.75 5.70 -9.07
C ARG A 99 6.92 7.00 -9.87
N PRO A 100 6.19 8.05 -9.50
CA PRO A 100 6.42 9.37 -10.08
C PRO A 100 7.77 9.93 -9.62
N LYS A 101 8.45 10.67 -10.50
CA LYS A 101 9.63 11.47 -10.13
C LYS A 101 9.23 12.57 -9.16
N PRO A 102 10.15 13.11 -8.31
CA PRO A 102 9.80 14.11 -7.29
C PRO A 102 8.99 15.32 -7.82
N LYS A 103 9.35 15.86 -8.99
CA LYS A 103 8.58 16.95 -9.61
C LYS A 103 7.18 16.54 -10.03
N GLN A 104 7.00 15.32 -10.50
CA GLN A 104 5.70 14.78 -10.89
C GLN A 104 4.85 14.50 -9.63
N GLU A 105 5.46 13.89 -8.60
CA GLU A 105 4.81 13.63 -7.33
C GLU A 105 4.24 14.88 -6.67
N PHE A 106 4.98 15.99 -6.73
CA PHE A 106 4.52 17.28 -6.22
C PHE A 106 3.16 17.68 -6.82
N TRP A 107 3.04 17.63 -8.14
CA TRP A 107 1.80 18.01 -8.83
C TRP A 107 0.69 16.96 -8.64
N ILE A 108 1.05 15.69 -8.64
CA ILE A 108 0.11 14.61 -8.37
C ILE A 108 -0.50 14.78 -6.98
N ALA A 109 0.33 14.96 -5.94
CA ALA A 109 -0.13 15.13 -4.57
C ALA A 109 -0.97 16.39 -4.35
N LEU A 110 -0.71 17.47 -5.09
CA LEU A 110 -1.48 18.70 -4.99
C LEU A 110 -2.84 18.62 -5.71
N ALA A 111 -2.98 17.70 -6.67
CA ALA A 111 -4.16 17.61 -7.53
C ALA A 111 -5.46 17.26 -6.78
N GLY A 112 -5.39 16.34 -5.81
CA GLY A 112 -6.55 15.98 -4.98
C GLY A 112 -7.08 17.16 -4.17
N PRO A 113 -6.25 17.80 -3.34
CA PRO A 113 -6.64 19.02 -2.64
C PRO A 113 -7.15 20.13 -3.56
N ALA A 114 -6.58 20.29 -4.75
CA ALA A 114 -7.06 21.28 -5.74
C ALA A 114 -8.49 20.97 -6.23
N VAL A 115 -8.84 19.69 -6.41
CA VAL A 115 -10.24 19.29 -6.72
C VAL A 115 -11.17 19.67 -5.58
N ASN A 116 -10.80 19.41 -4.32
CA ASN A 116 -11.64 19.76 -3.17
C ASN A 116 -11.81 21.29 -3.04
N VAL A 117 -10.78 22.08 -3.35
CA VAL A 117 -10.89 23.55 -3.41
C VAL A 117 -11.89 23.96 -4.50
N ALA A 118 -11.80 23.38 -5.69
CA ALA A 118 -12.73 23.66 -6.78
C ALA A 118 -14.18 23.28 -6.40
N LEU A 119 -14.37 22.11 -5.77
CA LEU A 119 -15.68 21.70 -5.25
C LEU A 119 -16.20 22.64 -4.17
N ALA A 120 -15.34 23.07 -3.23
CA ALA A 120 -15.74 24.02 -2.19
C ALA A 120 -16.18 25.37 -2.79
N ILE A 121 -15.50 25.87 -3.82
CA ILE A 121 -15.91 27.10 -4.52
C ILE A 121 -17.27 26.94 -5.19
N VAL A 122 -17.50 25.83 -5.91
CA VAL A 122 -18.80 25.54 -6.55
C VAL A 122 -19.90 25.41 -5.51
N LEU A 123 -19.66 24.65 -4.42
CA LEU A 123 -20.62 24.50 -3.33
C LEU A 123 -20.92 25.84 -2.65
N ALA A 124 -19.91 26.66 -2.38
CA ALA A 124 -20.10 27.99 -1.81
C ALA A 124 -20.97 28.89 -2.71
N LEU A 125 -20.78 28.81 -4.04
CA LEU A 125 -21.63 29.53 -4.99
C LEU A 125 -23.07 29.00 -4.97
N CYS A 126 -23.25 27.67 -4.88
CA CYS A 126 -24.59 27.07 -4.77
C CYS A 126 -25.28 27.51 -3.48
N VAL A 127 -24.63 27.50 -2.32
CA VAL A 127 -25.17 28.00 -1.05
C VAL A 127 -25.55 29.47 -1.19
N TYR A 128 -24.69 30.29 -1.78
CA TYR A 128 -24.98 31.71 -1.96
C TYR A 128 -26.22 31.96 -2.84
N VAL A 129 -26.36 31.23 -3.96
CA VAL A 129 -27.44 31.44 -4.94
C VAL A 129 -28.75 30.82 -4.47
N PHE A 130 -28.75 29.60 -3.95
CA PHE A 130 -29.97 28.85 -3.64
C PHE A 130 -30.45 29.05 -2.20
N GLU A 131 -29.58 29.39 -1.26
CA GLU A 131 -29.89 29.53 0.16
C GLU A 131 -29.89 31.00 0.63
N GLY A 132 -29.60 31.94 -0.29
CA GLY A 132 -29.62 33.38 0.01
C GLY A 132 -28.43 33.88 0.83
N GLY A 133 -27.34 33.14 0.88
CA GLY A 133 -26.10 33.50 1.56
C GLY A 133 -25.74 32.58 2.74
N PHE A 134 -24.65 32.90 3.40
CA PHE A 134 -24.06 32.10 4.50
C PHE A 134 -24.71 32.34 5.88
N SER A 135 -25.92 32.91 5.93
CA SER A 135 -26.58 33.27 7.19
C SER A 135 -26.95 32.06 8.06
N GLN A 136 -27.09 30.88 7.46
CA GLN A 136 -27.43 29.65 8.18
C GLN A 136 -26.26 29.12 9.03
N PHE A 137 -25.00 29.42 8.69
CA PHE A 137 -23.84 29.11 9.55
C PHE A 137 -23.91 29.77 10.94
N ALA A 138 -24.61 30.88 11.08
CA ALA A 138 -24.85 31.54 12.36
C ALA A 138 -25.79 30.72 13.28
N GLY A 139 -26.55 29.77 12.74
CA GLY A 139 -27.47 28.91 13.48
C GLY A 139 -26.90 27.62 14.03
N GLY A 140 -25.61 27.35 13.80
CA GLY A 140 -24.91 26.13 14.22
C GLY A 140 -25.10 24.97 13.23
N LEU A 141 -24.29 23.90 13.39
CA LEU A 141 -24.28 22.71 12.53
C LEU A 141 -25.62 21.92 12.51
N GLU A 142 -26.46 22.11 13.55
CA GLU A 142 -27.73 21.43 13.65
C GLU A 142 -28.77 21.89 12.58
N LYS A 143 -28.56 23.08 11.99
CA LYS A 143 -29.40 23.63 10.93
C LYS A 143 -28.74 23.58 9.54
N ALA A 144 -27.56 22.98 9.45
CA ALA A 144 -26.82 22.92 8.21
C ALA A 144 -27.54 22.08 7.15
N THR A 145 -27.70 22.64 5.97
CA THR A 145 -28.22 21.90 4.81
C THR A 145 -27.21 20.87 4.29
N LEU A 146 -27.65 20.03 3.34
CA LEU A 146 -26.73 19.11 2.66
C LEU A 146 -25.58 19.86 1.94
N LEU A 147 -25.88 21.01 1.33
CA LEU A 147 -24.86 21.84 0.65
C LEU A 147 -23.86 22.43 1.62
N ASP A 148 -24.34 22.94 2.78
CA ASP A 148 -23.48 23.44 3.84
C ASP A 148 -22.54 22.33 4.37
N ALA A 149 -23.10 21.15 4.66
CA ALA A 149 -22.33 20.03 5.16
C ALA A 149 -21.26 19.57 4.15
N LEU A 150 -21.59 19.53 2.86
CA LEU A 150 -20.62 19.21 1.80
C LEU A 150 -19.55 20.28 1.63
N LEU A 151 -19.92 21.57 1.75
CA LEU A 151 -18.96 22.68 1.72
C LEU A 151 -17.95 22.56 2.86
N ILE A 152 -18.44 22.38 4.09
CA ILE A 152 -17.60 22.19 5.28
C ILE A 152 -16.70 20.96 5.12
N ALA A 153 -17.25 19.85 4.63
CA ALA A 153 -16.49 18.62 4.40
C ALA A 153 -15.36 18.83 3.39
N ASN A 154 -15.61 19.52 2.26
CA ASN A 154 -14.55 19.76 1.25
C ASN A 154 -13.48 20.73 1.75
N ILE A 155 -13.84 21.75 2.53
CA ILE A 155 -12.88 22.61 3.20
C ILE A 155 -12.05 21.78 4.19
N GLY A 156 -12.71 20.99 5.03
CA GLY A 156 -12.05 20.10 5.99
C GLY A 156 -11.10 19.10 5.34
N LEU A 157 -11.54 18.43 4.25
CA LEU A 157 -10.71 17.52 3.46
C LEU A 157 -9.47 18.23 2.88
N THR A 158 -9.66 19.46 2.37
CA THR A 158 -8.54 20.26 1.84
C THR A 158 -7.53 20.57 2.94
N LEU A 159 -7.99 21.12 4.06
CA LEU A 159 -7.11 21.51 5.18
C LEU A 159 -6.39 20.30 5.77
N PHE A 160 -7.13 19.19 5.98
CA PHE A 160 -6.57 17.95 6.50
C PHE A 160 -5.52 17.35 5.57
N ASN A 161 -5.82 17.26 4.27
CA ASN A 161 -4.87 16.70 3.30
C ASN A 161 -3.67 17.60 3.01
N LEU A 162 -3.74 18.91 3.28
CA LEU A 162 -2.60 19.82 3.16
C LEU A 162 -1.73 19.89 4.42
N ILE A 163 -2.07 19.21 5.51
CA ILE A 163 -1.17 19.09 6.67
C ILE A 163 0.14 18.44 6.21
N PRO A 164 1.32 19.04 6.48
CA PRO A 164 2.62 18.55 6.02
C PRO A 164 3.08 17.33 6.84
N ALA A 165 2.28 16.27 6.82
CA ALA A 165 2.51 15.02 7.53
C ALA A 165 1.96 13.83 6.74
N PHE A 166 2.65 12.69 6.76
CA PHE A 166 2.09 11.43 6.24
C PHE A 166 1.02 10.89 7.20
N PRO A 167 0.00 10.21 6.68
CA PRO A 167 -0.18 9.76 5.30
C PRO A 167 -0.89 10.75 4.36
N MET A 168 -1.09 12.01 4.77
CA MET A 168 -1.78 13.03 3.98
C MET A 168 -0.96 13.50 2.79
N ASP A 169 -1.66 14.12 1.80
CA ASP A 169 -1.02 14.64 0.58
C ASP A 169 0.00 15.75 0.86
N GLY A 170 -0.22 16.57 1.89
CA GLY A 170 0.72 17.59 2.34
C GLY A 170 2.08 17.02 2.75
N GLY A 171 2.13 15.82 3.32
CA GLY A 171 3.36 15.09 3.57
C GLY A 171 4.09 14.70 2.28
N ARG A 172 3.34 14.24 1.28
CA ARG A 172 3.87 13.89 -0.06
C ARG A 172 4.34 15.15 -0.81
N VAL A 173 3.59 16.26 -0.73
CA VAL A 173 3.99 17.56 -1.29
C VAL A 173 5.29 18.03 -0.66
N LEU A 174 5.41 17.96 0.67
CA LEU A 174 6.63 18.33 1.40
C LEU A 174 7.81 17.43 1.02
N ARG A 175 7.63 16.11 1.00
CA ARG A 175 8.65 15.17 0.53
C ARG A 175 9.11 15.51 -0.89
N ALA A 176 8.17 15.65 -1.80
CA ALA A 176 8.44 15.93 -3.21
C ALA A 176 9.17 17.27 -3.41
N ALA A 177 8.86 18.28 -2.62
CA ALA A 177 9.59 19.54 -2.63
C ALA A 177 11.03 19.39 -2.15
N LEU A 178 11.24 18.71 -1.01
CA LEU A 178 12.58 18.44 -0.45
C LEU A 178 13.41 17.53 -1.37
N ALA A 179 12.80 16.52 -1.99
CA ALA A 179 13.47 15.57 -2.89
C ALA A 179 13.98 16.20 -4.19
N GLN A 180 13.63 17.46 -4.48
CA GLN A 180 14.24 18.20 -5.58
C GLN A 180 15.66 18.69 -5.25
N ALA A 181 16.01 18.80 -3.96
CA ALA A 181 17.29 19.31 -3.50
C ALA A 181 18.13 18.26 -2.73
N MET A 182 17.56 17.12 -2.39
CA MET A 182 18.23 16.07 -1.60
C MET A 182 17.74 14.67 -1.99
N PRO A 183 18.46 13.58 -1.61
CA PRO A 183 18.00 12.21 -1.83
C PRO A 183 16.61 11.95 -1.23
N GLU A 184 15.77 11.17 -1.93
CA GLU A 184 14.37 10.89 -1.55
C GLU A 184 14.25 10.30 -0.13
N ALA A 185 15.14 9.37 0.24
CA ALA A 185 15.14 8.79 1.58
C ALA A 185 15.32 9.86 2.68
N LYS A 186 16.22 10.84 2.49
CA LYS A 186 16.44 11.94 3.42
C LYS A 186 15.25 12.90 3.44
N ALA A 187 14.69 13.20 2.29
CA ALA A 187 13.48 14.02 2.16
C ALA A 187 12.30 13.38 2.90
N THR A 188 12.12 12.07 2.77
CA THR A 188 11.07 11.31 3.47
C THR A 188 11.31 11.29 4.99
N GLN A 189 12.56 11.11 5.44
CA GLN A 189 12.88 11.17 6.87
C GLN A 189 12.53 12.54 7.50
N ILE A 190 12.85 13.64 6.79
CA ILE A 190 12.54 14.99 7.26
C ILE A 190 11.02 15.22 7.27
N ALA A 191 10.33 14.93 6.16
CA ALA A 191 8.88 15.10 6.08
C ALA A 191 8.13 14.22 7.09
N GLY A 192 8.57 12.98 7.26
CA GLY A 192 8.02 12.05 8.26
C GLY A 192 8.31 12.50 9.70
N GLY A 193 9.52 12.99 9.98
CA GLY A 193 9.87 13.55 11.30
C GLY A 193 9.03 14.78 11.66
N ILE A 194 8.75 15.67 10.70
CA ILE A 194 7.82 16.79 10.88
C ILE A 194 6.41 16.25 11.18
N GLY A 195 5.95 15.24 10.44
CA GLY A 195 4.66 14.60 10.66
C GLY A 195 4.55 13.96 12.05
N GLN A 196 5.59 13.25 12.50
CA GLN A 196 5.64 12.68 13.86
C GLN A 196 5.62 13.75 14.95
N GLY A 197 6.35 14.87 14.76
CA GLY A 197 6.32 16.02 15.64
C GLY A 197 4.92 16.63 15.75
N LEU A 198 4.25 16.85 14.62
CA LEU A 198 2.85 17.31 14.58
C LEU A 198 1.91 16.33 15.27
N ALA A 199 2.07 15.03 15.05
CA ALA A 199 1.27 14.00 15.70
C ALA A 199 1.40 14.05 17.22
N ILE A 200 2.62 14.24 17.75
CA ILE A 200 2.86 14.41 19.20
C ILE A 200 2.13 15.66 19.72
N LEU A 201 2.22 16.79 19.01
CA LEU A 201 1.52 18.02 19.42
C LEU A 201 0.00 17.86 19.42
N ILE A 202 -0.57 17.21 18.38
CA ILE A 202 -2.02 16.91 18.31
C ILE A 202 -2.42 15.96 19.44
N GLY A 203 -1.60 14.95 19.74
CA GLY A 203 -1.83 14.02 20.84
C GLY A 203 -1.82 14.71 22.22
N LEU A 204 -0.86 15.60 22.46
CA LEU A 204 -0.80 16.40 23.68
C LEU A 204 -2.03 17.32 23.81
N ALA A 205 -2.44 17.99 22.73
CA ALA A 205 -3.66 18.79 22.71
C ALA A 205 -4.89 17.91 23.04
N GLY A 206 -4.97 16.70 22.46
CA GLY A 206 -6.04 15.75 22.77
C GLY A 206 -6.10 15.32 24.23
N LEU A 207 -4.95 15.16 24.90
CA LEU A 207 -4.90 14.84 26.34
C LEU A 207 -5.40 15.98 27.21
N LEU A 208 -5.23 17.23 26.78
CA LEU A 208 -5.62 18.41 27.55
C LEU A 208 -7.11 18.78 27.34
N MET A 209 -7.76 18.26 26.33
CA MET A 209 -9.17 18.55 26.01
C MET A 209 -10.11 17.48 26.59
N GLN A 210 -11.26 17.90 27.16
CA GLN A 210 -12.23 16.98 27.77
C GLN A 210 -12.80 15.93 26.77
N GLN A 211 -12.85 16.24 25.47
CA GLN A 211 -13.33 15.35 24.41
C GLN A 211 -12.21 15.04 23.39
N GLY A 212 -10.97 15.00 23.83
CA GLY A 212 -9.78 14.87 22.98
C GLY A 212 -9.53 13.47 22.39
N PHE A 213 -10.38 12.49 22.66
CA PHE A 213 -10.20 11.10 22.17
C PHE A 213 -10.02 11.03 20.65
N VAL A 214 -10.80 11.80 19.89
CA VAL A 214 -10.67 11.85 18.41
C VAL A 214 -9.32 12.40 18.00
N LEU A 215 -8.80 13.42 18.68
CA LEU A 215 -7.46 13.97 18.43
C LEU A 215 -6.36 12.95 18.74
N LEU A 216 -6.53 12.13 19.76
CA LEU A 216 -5.58 11.03 20.06
C LEU A 216 -5.58 9.98 18.98
N LEU A 217 -6.76 9.62 18.43
CA LEU A 217 -6.83 8.69 17.28
C LEU A 217 -6.17 9.28 16.03
N ILE A 218 -6.42 10.57 15.74
CA ILE A 218 -5.77 11.25 14.61
C ILE A 218 -4.25 11.29 14.81
N ALA A 219 -3.78 11.65 16.00
CA ALA A 219 -2.36 11.68 16.32
C ALA A 219 -1.70 10.31 16.15
N PHE A 220 -2.33 9.25 16.65
CA PHE A 220 -1.87 7.88 16.45
C PHE A 220 -1.79 7.49 14.97
N PHE A 221 -2.85 7.77 14.20
CA PHE A 221 -2.90 7.48 12.77
C PHE A 221 -1.79 8.21 12.00
N VAL A 222 -1.59 9.51 12.28
CA VAL A 222 -0.54 10.32 11.65
C VAL A 222 0.85 9.81 12.03
N PHE A 223 1.09 9.49 13.30
CA PHE A 223 2.38 8.98 13.78
C PHE A 223 2.73 7.64 13.12
N VAL A 224 1.79 6.70 13.10
CA VAL A 224 1.98 5.38 12.49
C VAL A 224 2.17 5.51 10.98
N GLY A 225 1.36 6.32 10.30
CA GLY A 225 1.47 6.56 8.85
C GLY A 225 2.83 7.17 8.48
N ALA A 226 3.29 8.16 9.23
CA ALA A 226 4.61 8.76 9.01
C ALA A 226 5.76 7.75 9.26
N SER A 227 5.65 6.92 10.30
CA SER A 227 6.63 5.88 10.60
C SER A 227 6.69 4.82 9.49
N GLN A 228 5.54 4.40 8.98
CA GLN A 228 5.42 3.44 7.87
C GLN A 228 6.08 3.98 6.60
N GLU A 229 5.81 5.23 6.24
CA GLU A 229 6.37 5.85 5.02
C GLU A 229 7.89 5.99 5.11
N ILE A 230 8.42 6.42 6.27
CA ILE A 230 9.86 6.45 6.52
C ILE A 230 10.46 5.05 6.34
N SER A 231 9.92 4.06 7.03
CA SER A 231 10.44 2.68 7.00
C SER A 231 10.45 2.12 5.58
N THR A 232 9.35 2.25 4.85
CA THR A 232 9.22 1.76 3.47
C THR A 232 10.22 2.43 2.53
N THR A 233 10.37 3.75 2.61
CA THR A 233 11.26 4.51 1.72
C THR A 233 12.72 4.23 2.05
N VAL A 234 13.09 4.16 3.32
CA VAL A 234 14.46 3.84 3.74
C VAL A 234 14.83 2.43 3.33
N THR A 235 13.96 1.43 3.57
CA THR A 235 14.19 0.06 3.14
C THR A 235 14.46 -0.01 1.64
N ARG A 236 13.62 0.64 0.84
CA ARG A 236 13.79 0.65 -0.63
C ARG A 236 15.08 1.35 -1.06
N SER A 237 15.51 2.41 -0.35
CA SER A 237 16.75 3.12 -0.71
C SER A 237 18.01 2.25 -0.57
N PHE A 238 18.00 1.25 0.31
CA PHE A 238 19.10 0.28 0.43
C PHE A 238 19.09 -0.76 -0.67
N LEU A 239 17.98 -0.98 -1.34
CA LEU A 239 17.87 -1.92 -2.46
C LEU A 239 18.18 -1.27 -3.82
N TYR A 240 18.10 0.07 -3.87
CA TYR A 240 18.32 0.82 -5.11
C TYR A 240 19.75 0.66 -5.61
N GLY A 241 19.89 0.32 -6.90
CA GLY A 241 21.19 0.11 -7.52
C GLY A 241 21.79 -1.28 -7.33
N HIS A 242 21.11 -2.17 -6.58
CA HIS A 242 21.48 -3.58 -6.42
C HIS A 242 20.65 -4.48 -7.32
N THR A 243 21.19 -5.65 -7.62
CA THR A 243 20.54 -6.69 -8.41
C THR A 243 20.13 -7.86 -7.51
N ILE A 244 19.27 -8.73 -8.03
CA ILE A 244 18.87 -9.95 -7.32
C ILE A 244 20.08 -10.83 -6.98
N ALA A 245 21.12 -10.82 -7.82
CA ALA A 245 22.37 -11.52 -7.58
C ALA A 245 23.07 -11.11 -6.28
N ASP A 246 22.92 -9.85 -5.84
CA ASP A 246 23.59 -9.33 -4.66
C ASP A 246 22.99 -9.86 -3.33
N ALA A 247 21.71 -10.29 -3.37
CA ALA A 247 20.96 -10.70 -2.17
C ALA A 247 20.50 -12.17 -2.21
N MET A 248 20.57 -12.83 -3.38
CA MET A 248 20.11 -14.22 -3.50
C MET A 248 20.99 -15.21 -2.77
N GLN A 249 20.39 -16.29 -2.33
CA GLN A 249 21.08 -17.47 -1.83
C GLN A 249 21.54 -18.32 -3.01
N THR A 250 22.87 -18.53 -3.13
CA THR A 250 23.47 -19.38 -4.19
C THR A 250 23.75 -20.81 -3.71
N ARG A 251 23.83 -21.02 -2.39
CA ARG A 251 24.01 -22.34 -1.79
C ARG A 251 22.67 -22.79 -1.21
N PHE A 252 21.94 -23.55 -1.97
CA PHE A 252 20.61 -24.07 -1.57
C PHE A 252 20.52 -25.57 -1.89
N ARG A 253 19.66 -26.24 -1.17
CA ARG A 253 19.34 -27.66 -1.37
C ARG A 253 18.05 -27.77 -2.17
N THR A 254 18.01 -28.72 -3.07
CA THR A 254 16.82 -29.11 -3.84
C THR A 254 16.27 -30.43 -3.37
N ILE A 255 15.01 -30.73 -3.67
CA ILE A 255 14.39 -32.00 -3.35
C ILE A 255 13.74 -32.58 -4.62
N LEU A 256 13.71 -33.89 -4.74
CA LEU A 256 13.08 -34.55 -5.90
C LEU A 256 11.56 -34.67 -5.68
N SER A 257 10.79 -34.57 -6.76
CA SER A 257 9.33 -34.73 -6.71
C SER A 257 8.87 -36.10 -6.18
N GLY A 258 9.68 -37.14 -6.35
CA GLY A 258 9.45 -38.49 -5.83
C GLY A 258 9.95 -38.75 -4.42
N ASP A 259 10.57 -37.76 -3.75
CA ASP A 259 11.00 -37.90 -2.36
C ASP A 259 9.80 -37.88 -1.42
N SER A 260 9.97 -38.44 -0.21
CA SER A 260 8.94 -38.43 0.85
C SER A 260 8.95 -37.13 1.65
N LEU A 261 7.83 -36.81 2.28
CA LEU A 261 7.72 -35.67 3.20
C LEU A 261 8.60 -35.85 4.46
N ASP A 262 8.88 -37.10 4.87
CA ASP A 262 9.82 -37.40 5.96
C ASP A 262 11.24 -36.91 5.61
N LYS A 263 11.70 -37.18 4.36
CA LYS A 263 12.96 -36.64 3.87
C LYS A 263 12.97 -35.11 3.84
N ALA A 264 11.87 -34.49 3.41
CA ALA A 264 11.73 -33.04 3.41
C ALA A 264 11.79 -32.45 4.82
N ALA A 265 11.15 -33.12 5.79
CA ALA A 265 11.19 -32.74 7.20
C ALA A 265 12.60 -32.87 7.80
N ALA A 266 13.29 -33.96 7.48
CA ALA A 266 14.69 -34.11 7.89
C ALA A 266 15.59 -33.02 7.31
N MET A 267 15.40 -32.66 6.03
CA MET A 267 16.14 -31.56 5.40
C MET A 267 15.82 -30.20 6.03
N LEU A 268 14.56 -29.96 6.45
CA LEU A 268 14.15 -28.75 7.14
C LEU A 268 14.82 -28.60 8.51
N LEU A 269 14.99 -29.70 9.23
CA LEU A 269 15.65 -29.72 10.56
C LEU A 269 17.17 -29.65 10.49
N ASP A 270 17.76 -30.07 9.36
CA ASP A 270 19.22 -30.15 9.14
C ASP A 270 19.87 -28.83 8.72
N GLY A 271 19.10 -27.75 8.58
CA GLY A 271 19.64 -26.47 8.13
C GLY A 271 18.70 -25.28 8.31
N ALA A 272 19.18 -24.12 7.88
CA ALA A 272 18.41 -22.86 7.92
C ALA A 272 17.47 -22.68 6.71
N GLN A 273 17.48 -23.58 5.73
CA GLN A 273 16.64 -23.47 4.55
C GLN A 273 15.23 -23.98 4.87
N HIS A 274 14.23 -23.14 4.62
CA HIS A 274 12.84 -23.43 4.94
C HIS A 274 12.00 -23.86 3.73
N ASP A 275 12.42 -23.47 2.53
CA ASP A 275 11.71 -23.75 1.28
C ASP A 275 12.67 -24.42 0.30
N PHE A 276 12.18 -25.41 -0.43
CA PHE A 276 13.01 -26.24 -1.30
C PHE A 276 12.48 -26.20 -2.73
N PRO A 277 13.30 -25.81 -3.73
CA PRO A 277 12.98 -26.06 -5.14
C PRO A 277 12.82 -27.56 -5.37
N VAL A 278 11.72 -27.94 -6.04
CA VAL A 278 11.40 -29.32 -6.37
C VAL A 278 11.84 -29.61 -7.79
N MET A 279 12.73 -30.60 -7.94
CA MET A 279 13.36 -30.90 -9.21
C MET A 279 12.87 -32.25 -9.78
N ASN A 280 12.95 -32.35 -11.12
CA ASN A 280 12.90 -33.61 -11.85
C ASN A 280 14.02 -33.57 -12.91
N GLY A 281 15.16 -34.20 -12.61
CA GLY A 281 16.38 -33.96 -13.34
C GLY A 281 16.82 -32.50 -13.21
N ASP A 282 17.01 -31.82 -14.34
CA ASP A 282 17.39 -30.39 -14.38
C ASP A 282 16.17 -29.43 -14.40
N GLU A 283 14.96 -29.97 -14.48
CA GLU A 283 13.72 -29.18 -14.57
C GLU A 283 13.19 -28.88 -13.17
N VAL A 284 12.82 -27.61 -12.94
CA VAL A 284 12.11 -27.18 -11.72
C VAL A 284 10.61 -27.40 -11.90
N LEU A 285 10.02 -28.25 -11.09
CA LEU A 285 8.58 -28.55 -11.13
C LEU A 285 7.74 -27.65 -10.21
N GLY A 286 8.37 -27.04 -9.21
CA GLY A 286 7.68 -26.23 -8.21
C GLY A 286 8.54 -25.91 -6.99
N VAL A 287 7.88 -25.45 -5.93
CA VAL A 287 8.51 -25.14 -4.64
C VAL A 287 7.76 -25.85 -3.53
N LEU A 288 8.48 -26.51 -2.64
CA LEU A 288 7.96 -27.11 -1.42
C LEU A 288 8.27 -26.17 -0.26
N THR A 289 7.25 -25.52 0.29
CA THR A 289 7.42 -24.58 1.42
C THR A 289 7.35 -25.30 2.77
N ARG A 290 7.94 -24.70 3.82
CA ARG A 290 7.79 -25.19 5.20
C ARG A 290 6.34 -25.44 5.56
N ASN A 291 5.43 -24.53 5.23
CA ASN A 291 4.01 -24.66 5.52
C ASN A 291 3.37 -25.86 4.78
N SER A 292 3.81 -26.13 3.54
CA SER A 292 3.39 -27.30 2.77
C SER A 292 3.89 -28.60 3.39
N ILE A 293 5.13 -28.64 3.88
CA ILE A 293 5.69 -29.81 4.59
C ILE A 293 4.87 -30.12 5.85
N VAL A 294 4.69 -29.11 6.72
CA VAL A 294 3.93 -29.30 7.98
C VAL A 294 2.49 -29.74 7.71
N ARG A 295 1.81 -29.12 6.75
CA ARG A 295 0.46 -29.50 6.37
C ARG A 295 0.41 -30.93 5.82
N GLY A 296 1.29 -31.27 4.88
CA GLY A 296 1.32 -32.60 4.26
C GLY A 296 1.61 -33.72 5.27
N LEU A 297 2.51 -33.49 6.23
CA LEU A 297 2.77 -34.45 7.32
C LEU A 297 1.54 -34.70 8.18
N SER A 298 0.71 -33.66 8.39
CA SER A 298 -0.50 -33.79 9.22
C SER A 298 -1.70 -34.38 8.46
N THR A 299 -1.78 -34.23 7.13
CA THR A 299 -2.92 -34.73 6.32
C THR A 299 -2.65 -36.06 5.65
N ASP A 300 -1.46 -36.22 5.04
CA ASP A 300 -1.14 -37.36 4.16
C ASP A 300 -0.04 -38.27 4.75
N GLY A 301 0.60 -37.82 5.82
CA GLY A 301 1.61 -38.58 6.55
C GLY A 301 3.02 -38.51 5.99
N PRO A 302 4.02 -39.10 6.69
CA PRO A 302 5.44 -38.92 6.37
C PRO A 302 5.88 -39.61 5.06
N THR A 303 5.15 -40.64 4.62
CA THR A 303 5.46 -41.40 3.40
C THR A 303 4.87 -40.77 2.13
N ALA A 304 4.06 -39.70 2.26
CA ALA A 304 3.50 -38.99 1.10
C ALA A 304 4.60 -38.35 0.26
N TYR A 305 4.37 -38.25 -1.06
CA TYR A 305 5.34 -37.69 -1.98
C TYR A 305 5.29 -36.18 -2.03
N VAL A 306 6.48 -35.55 -2.16
CA VAL A 306 6.67 -34.11 -2.36
C VAL A 306 5.82 -33.56 -3.50
N ALA A 307 5.66 -34.31 -4.59
CA ALA A 307 4.86 -33.93 -5.75
C ALA A 307 3.40 -33.57 -5.45
N GLY A 308 2.82 -34.16 -4.37
CA GLY A 308 1.45 -33.89 -3.93
C GLY A 308 1.30 -32.58 -3.14
N MET A 309 2.39 -32.11 -2.52
CA MET A 309 2.38 -30.96 -1.61
C MET A 309 3.09 -29.74 -2.15
N MET A 310 3.89 -29.87 -3.23
CA MET A 310 4.58 -28.73 -3.83
C MET A 310 3.61 -27.73 -4.45
N GLN A 311 3.98 -26.49 -4.43
CA GLN A 311 3.33 -25.43 -5.20
C GLN A 311 3.92 -25.40 -6.60
N ARG A 312 3.07 -25.57 -7.63
CA ARG A 312 3.50 -25.58 -9.03
C ARG A 312 3.65 -24.19 -9.61
N GLU A 313 2.93 -23.21 -9.05
CA GLU A 313 3.07 -21.81 -9.41
C GLU A 313 4.13 -21.18 -8.51
N TYR A 314 5.22 -20.73 -9.10
CA TYR A 314 6.32 -20.06 -8.43
C TYR A 314 6.76 -18.82 -9.22
N LYS A 315 7.38 -17.89 -8.54
CA LYS A 315 7.89 -16.67 -9.14
C LYS A 315 9.33 -16.86 -9.57
N THR A 316 9.66 -16.26 -10.70
CA THR A 316 11.02 -16.31 -11.26
C THR A 316 11.55 -14.91 -11.48
N ALA A 317 12.87 -14.76 -11.42
CA ALA A 317 13.57 -13.54 -11.77
C ALA A 317 14.88 -13.86 -12.48
N ALA A 318 15.36 -12.90 -13.29
CA ALA A 318 16.68 -12.96 -13.84
C ALA A 318 17.72 -12.43 -12.84
N LEU A 319 18.96 -12.87 -12.97
CA LEU A 319 20.07 -12.54 -12.09
C LEU A 319 20.33 -11.03 -11.99
N ASP A 320 20.21 -10.34 -13.11
CA ASP A 320 20.46 -8.90 -13.29
C ASP A 320 19.23 -8.01 -13.03
N SER A 321 18.10 -8.63 -12.65
CA SER A 321 16.89 -7.88 -12.32
C SER A 321 17.12 -6.96 -11.12
N PRO A 322 16.55 -5.72 -11.12
CA PRO A 322 16.67 -4.81 -9.98
C PRO A 322 16.13 -5.43 -8.69
N LEU A 323 16.89 -5.36 -7.62
CA LEU A 323 16.51 -5.96 -6.32
C LEU A 323 15.27 -5.29 -5.72
N GLU A 324 15.07 -4.01 -5.99
CA GLU A 324 13.88 -3.27 -5.54
C GLU A 324 12.57 -3.86 -6.09
N ALA A 325 12.59 -4.46 -7.30
CA ALA A 325 11.43 -5.12 -7.88
C ALA A 325 11.02 -6.37 -7.11
N ALA A 326 11.96 -7.00 -6.39
CA ALA A 326 11.68 -8.19 -5.60
C ALA A 326 10.70 -7.93 -4.44
N ILE A 327 10.66 -6.70 -3.88
CA ILE A 327 9.70 -6.36 -2.81
C ILE A 327 8.25 -6.58 -3.27
N GLU A 328 7.93 -6.18 -4.49
CA GLU A 328 6.57 -6.30 -5.04
C GLU A 328 6.20 -7.77 -5.32
N MET A 329 7.21 -8.61 -5.45
CA MET A 329 7.04 -10.05 -5.60
C MET A 329 6.75 -10.77 -4.28
N PHE A 330 6.93 -10.12 -3.11
CA PHE A 330 6.63 -10.67 -1.78
C PHE A 330 5.45 -9.95 -1.12
N PRO A 331 4.20 -10.17 -1.56
CA PRO A 331 3.04 -9.46 -1.01
C PRO A 331 2.73 -9.83 0.45
N HIS A 332 3.18 -11.01 0.91
CA HIS A 332 2.92 -11.53 2.26
C HIS A 332 4.17 -12.17 2.85
N ALA A 333 4.22 -12.25 4.18
CA ALA A 333 5.31 -12.88 4.91
C ALA A 333 5.52 -14.37 4.56
N ASP A 334 4.43 -15.07 4.19
CA ASP A 334 4.45 -16.49 3.77
C ASP A 334 4.61 -16.67 2.25
N SER A 335 5.12 -15.65 1.54
CA SER A 335 5.32 -15.75 0.10
C SER A 335 6.38 -16.80 -0.23
N THR A 336 6.13 -17.55 -1.33
CA THR A 336 7.14 -18.48 -1.86
C THR A 336 8.42 -17.77 -2.26
N PRO A 337 9.58 -18.42 -2.16
CA PRO A 337 10.83 -17.85 -2.67
C PRO A 337 10.74 -17.55 -4.16
N ILE A 338 11.48 -16.55 -4.60
CA ILE A 338 11.70 -16.26 -6.01
C ILE A 338 12.85 -17.13 -6.48
N LEU A 339 12.63 -17.92 -7.51
CA LEU A 339 13.67 -18.74 -8.13
C LEU A 339 14.42 -17.92 -9.17
N VAL A 340 15.75 -17.92 -9.07
CA VAL A 340 16.61 -17.11 -9.93
C VAL A 340 17.25 -17.97 -11.00
N PHE A 341 17.01 -17.60 -12.26
CA PHE A 341 17.49 -18.36 -13.41
C PHE A 341 18.52 -17.55 -14.22
N GLN A 342 19.51 -18.25 -14.72
CA GLN A 342 20.45 -17.79 -15.74
C GLN A 342 20.49 -18.83 -16.85
N ASP A 343 20.23 -18.43 -18.10
CA ASP A 343 20.19 -19.33 -19.28
C ASP A 343 19.38 -20.62 -19.04
N GLU A 344 18.19 -20.47 -18.43
CA GLU A 344 17.26 -21.56 -18.08
C GLU A 344 17.74 -22.48 -16.93
N VAL A 345 18.93 -22.24 -16.37
CA VAL A 345 19.46 -22.98 -15.22
C VAL A 345 19.11 -22.25 -13.91
N LEU A 346 18.63 -23.02 -12.92
CA LEU A 346 18.38 -22.49 -11.59
C LEU A 346 19.73 -22.22 -10.88
N VAL A 347 20.06 -20.93 -10.69
CA VAL A 347 21.35 -20.50 -10.11
C VAL A 347 21.22 -19.97 -8.68
N GLY A 348 20.01 -19.66 -8.24
CA GLY A 348 19.78 -19.12 -6.90
C GLY A 348 18.32 -19.09 -6.51
N MET A 349 18.08 -18.72 -5.27
CA MET A 349 16.76 -18.40 -4.75
C MET A 349 16.83 -17.17 -3.85
N LEU A 350 15.80 -16.33 -3.92
CA LEU A 350 15.65 -15.17 -3.05
C LEU A 350 14.44 -15.36 -2.17
N THR A 351 14.63 -15.28 -0.86
CA THR A 351 13.56 -15.31 0.13
C THR A 351 13.35 -13.91 0.71
N LEU A 352 12.22 -13.70 1.37
CA LEU A 352 11.98 -12.45 2.10
C LEU A 352 13.00 -12.26 3.25
N GLU A 353 13.46 -13.37 3.84
CA GLU A 353 14.48 -13.37 4.88
C GLU A 353 15.83 -12.87 4.34
N ASN A 354 16.29 -13.39 3.19
CA ASN A 354 17.53 -12.92 2.54
C ASN A 354 17.44 -11.43 2.17
N LEU A 355 16.29 -10.98 1.70
CA LEU A 355 16.05 -9.57 1.40
C LEU A 355 16.16 -8.71 2.66
N GLY A 356 15.58 -9.17 3.79
CA GLY A 356 15.68 -8.51 5.09
C GLY A 356 17.13 -8.47 5.62
N GLU A 357 17.86 -9.57 5.51
CA GLU A 357 19.27 -9.64 5.90
C GLU A 357 20.14 -8.69 5.06
N PHE A 358 19.90 -8.65 3.75
CA PHE A 358 20.60 -7.73 2.85
C PHE A 358 20.39 -6.27 3.27
N VAL A 359 19.13 -5.86 3.53
CA VAL A 359 18.81 -4.50 3.99
C VAL A 359 19.49 -4.18 5.32
N MET A 360 19.52 -5.12 6.28
CA MET A 360 20.21 -4.94 7.57
C MET A 360 21.71 -4.73 7.40
N LEU A 361 22.33 -5.50 6.52
CA LEU A 361 23.77 -5.38 6.23
C LEU A 361 24.11 -4.05 5.55
N GLU A 362 23.34 -3.63 4.55
CA GLU A 362 23.55 -2.35 3.87
C GLU A 362 23.31 -1.16 4.83
N HIS A 363 22.30 -1.25 5.70
CA HIS A 363 22.08 -0.25 6.74
C HIS A 363 23.28 -0.15 7.69
N ALA A 364 23.83 -1.26 8.16
CA ALA A 364 25.00 -1.28 9.03
C ALA A 364 26.25 -0.67 8.34
N LYS A 365 26.48 -0.98 7.06
CA LYS A 365 27.57 -0.40 6.26
C LYS A 365 27.41 1.12 6.12
N SER A 366 26.19 1.62 5.88
CA SER A 366 25.93 3.04 5.74
C SER A 366 26.22 3.83 7.01
N GLN A 367 25.97 3.25 8.19
CA GLN A 367 26.29 3.87 9.47
C GLN A 367 27.80 3.92 9.74
N SER A 368 28.54 2.88 9.32
CA SER A 368 30.01 2.83 9.49
C SER A 368 30.76 3.75 8.52
N GLY A 369 30.21 4.00 7.32
CA GLY A 369 30.80 4.90 6.31
C GLY A 369 30.61 6.40 6.60
N GLY A 370 29.65 6.78 7.43
CA GLY A 370 29.39 8.18 7.85
C GLY A 370 30.30 8.70 8.95
N ASN A 371 31.21 7.90 9.49
CA ASN A 371 32.11 8.25 10.60
C ASN A 371 33.57 8.47 10.16
N LYS A 372 33.79 8.72 8.86
CA LYS A 372 35.11 9.07 8.31
C LYS A 372 35.16 10.48 7.78
#